data_be1cfd75eb79b7eae5206126efb52760
#
_entry.id   be1cfd75eb79b7eae5206126efb52760
#
_cell.length_a   1.000
_cell.length_b   1.000
_cell.length_c   1.000
_cell.angle_alpha   90.00
_cell.angle_beta   90.00
_cell.angle_gamma   90.00
#
_symmetry.space_group_name_H-M   'P 1'
#
loop_
_entity.id
_entity.type
_entity.pdbx_description
1 polymer ?
#
loop_
_entity_poly.entity_id
_entity_poly.type
_entity_poly.pdbx_seq_one_letter_code
_entity_poly.pdbx_strand_id
1 'polypeptide(L)'
;MVDWDLKSSLDGLYAAGTQIFSPRDHSFVAATGRYAGRKAADFSRQVDAAAISKEQVAREKARVYASIKRSDGIEWKELHAGIARAMQFFCSEYKTELLMNMGLDTLKEIEEKRVPKLYAINPHKLVHSLEDLSILTNAQIILHASLARKASSRRLDFQRLDYPELDPPEWNKFLIVKLEDSKVKVGEKPMDFVGNFKENYEAHNKDYAGVYDG
;
A
#
# COMPACT_ATOMS: atom_id res chain seq x y z
N MET A 1 -7.68 -5.16 0.20
CA MET A 1 -8.22 -6.51 0.44
C MET A 1 -8.74 -7.04 -0.87
N VAL A 2 -8.69 -8.35 -1.07
CA VAL A 2 -9.18 -9.03 -2.25
C VAL A 2 -10.19 -10.11 -1.85
N ASP A 3 -11.07 -10.47 -2.77
CA ASP A 3 -11.94 -11.63 -2.65
C ASP A 3 -11.22 -12.93 -3.07
N TRP A 4 -11.97 -14.02 -3.20
CA TRP A 4 -11.42 -15.32 -3.64
C TRP A 4 -10.90 -15.32 -5.07
N ASP A 5 -11.37 -14.41 -5.91
CA ASP A 5 -10.87 -14.23 -7.28
C ASP A 5 -9.66 -13.29 -7.35
N LEU A 6 -9.11 -12.91 -6.20
CA LEU A 6 -8.04 -11.93 -6.06
C LEU A 6 -8.40 -10.54 -6.61
N LYS A 7 -9.70 -10.26 -6.76
CA LYS A 7 -10.24 -8.99 -7.19
C LYS A 7 -10.30 -8.03 -5.99
N SER A 8 -9.87 -6.79 -6.20
CA SER A 8 -10.01 -5.73 -5.19
C SER A 8 -11.42 -5.16 -5.14
N SER A 9 -11.66 -4.19 -4.27
CA SER A 9 -12.94 -3.44 -4.24
C SER A 9 -13.15 -2.51 -5.44
N LEU A 10 -12.15 -2.38 -6.32
CA LEU A 10 -12.24 -1.61 -7.55
C LEU A 10 -12.40 -2.58 -8.73
N ASP A 11 -13.40 -2.32 -9.58
CA ASP A 11 -13.64 -3.15 -10.75
C ASP A 11 -12.44 -3.14 -11.70
N GLY A 12 -12.07 -4.32 -12.18
CA GLY A 12 -10.94 -4.51 -13.08
C GLY A 12 -9.56 -4.49 -12.40
N LEU A 13 -9.48 -4.25 -11.08
CA LEU A 13 -8.22 -4.26 -10.34
C LEU A 13 -8.06 -5.54 -9.52
N TYR A 14 -7.00 -6.28 -9.81
CA TYR A 14 -6.63 -7.53 -9.14
C TYR A 14 -5.30 -7.37 -8.41
N ALA A 15 -5.07 -8.13 -7.36
CA ALA A 15 -3.81 -8.13 -6.62
C ALA A 15 -3.26 -9.55 -6.46
N ALA A 16 -1.94 -9.70 -6.55
CA ALA A 16 -1.26 -10.98 -6.43
C ALA A 16 0.10 -10.82 -5.73
N GLY A 17 0.66 -11.93 -5.30
CA GLY A 17 1.98 -11.95 -4.66
C GLY A 17 2.01 -11.16 -3.35
N THR A 18 3.05 -10.37 -3.17
CA THR A 18 3.24 -9.59 -1.93
C THR A 18 2.23 -8.46 -1.70
N GLN A 19 1.36 -8.17 -2.68
CA GLN A 19 0.25 -7.22 -2.54
C GLN A 19 -0.90 -7.79 -1.71
N ILE A 20 -0.96 -9.10 -1.54
CA ILE A 20 -1.88 -9.77 -0.64
C ILE A 20 -1.11 -10.33 0.56
N PHE A 21 -1.77 -10.43 1.71
CA PHE A 21 -1.14 -10.93 2.93
C PHE A 21 -0.76 -12.41 2.76
N SER A 22 0.55 -12.70 2.70
CA SER A 22 1.02 -14.01 2.31
C SER A 22 2.48 -14.26 2.69
N PRO A 23 2.89 -15.55 2.74
CA PRO A 23 4.28 -15.94 2.75
C PRO A 23 5.03 -15.33 1.55
N ARG A 24 6.27 -14.92 1.77
CA ARG A 24 7.12 -14.30 0.73
C ARG A 24 7.90 -15.38 -0.03
N ASP A 25 7.20 -16.31 -0.69
CA ASP A 25 7.85 -17.33 -1.51
C ASP A 25 7.49 -17.19 -3.00
N HIS A 26 8.38 -17.72 -3.84
CA HIS A 26 8.24 -17.62 -5.30
C HIS A 26 7.06 -18.44 -5.82
N SER A 27 6.76 -19.57 -5.21
CA SER A 27 5.66 -20.45 -5.61
C SER A 27 4.32 -19.76 -5.40
N PHE A 28 4.14 -19.11 -4.26
CA PHE A 28 2.93 -18.33 -3.97
C PHE A 28 2.76 -17.14 -4.91
N VAL A 29 3.84 -16.39 -5.18
CA VAL A 29 3.81 -15.25 -6.10
C VAL A 29 3.43 -15.71 -7.51
N ALA A 30 4.03 -16.80 -8.00
CA ALA A 30 3.74 -17.35 -9.31
C ALA A 30 2.30 -17.90 -9.41
N ALA A 31 1.84 -18.64 -8.40
CA ALA A 31 0.48 -19.20 -8.37
C ALA A 31 -0.59 -18.11 -8.35
N THR A 32 -0.47 -17.15 -7.43
CA THR A 32 -1.43 -16.05 -7.32
C THR A 32 -1.40 -15.12 -8.53
N GLY A 33 -0.22 -14.87 -9.11
CA GLY A 33 -0.07 -14.09 -10.35
C GLY A 33 -0.78 -14.74 -11.54
N ARG A 34 -0.59 -16.06 -11.71
CA ARG A 34 -1.28 -16.82 -12.75
C ARG A 34 -2.79 -16.83 -12.54
N TYR A 35 -3.25 -17.02 -11.31
CA TYR A 35 -4.67 -17.05 -10.98
C TYR A 35 -5.33 -15.69 -11.21
N ALA A 36 -4.79 -14.63 -10.65
CA ALA A 36 -5.29 -13.27 -10.84
C ALA A 36 -5.30 -12.86 -12.32
N GLY A 37 -4.25 -13.24 -13.08
CA GLY A 37 -4.16 -12.97 -14.50
C GLY A 37 -5.28 -13.64 -15.31
N ARG A 38 -5.63 -14.89 -14.99
CA ARG A 38 -6.79 -15.56 -15.63
C ARG A 38 -8.09 -14.87 -15.32
N LYS A 39 -8.35 -14.57 -14.03
CA LYS A 39 -9.58 -13.88 -13.61
C LYS A 39 -9.69 -12.48 -14.22
N ALA A 40 -8.59 -11.75 -14.32
CA ALA A 40 -8.55 -10.45 -15.00
C ALA A 40 -8.84 -10.58 -16.51
N ALA A 41 -8.30 -11.61 -17.17
CA ALA A 41 -8.57 -11.87 -18.57
C ALA A 41 -10.04 -12.25 -18.82
N ASP A 42 -10.63 -13.07 -17.95
CA ASP A 42 -12.05 -13.43 -18.04
C ASP A 42 -12.95 -12.21 -17.83
N PHE A 43 -12.63 -11.37 -16.86
CA PHE A 43 -13.33 -10.11 -16.65
C PHE A 43 -13.23 -9.17 -17.87
N SER A 44 -12.05 -9.03 -18.47
CA SER A 44 -11.83 -8.15 -19.61
C SER A 44 -12.62 -8.56 -20.87
N ARG A 45 -13.00 -9.85 -21.00
CA ARG A 45 -13.86 -10.34 -22.09
C ARG A 45 -15.34 -10.02 -21.88
N GLN A 46 -15.73 -9.66 -20.67
CA GLN A 46 -17.13 -9.45 -20.28
C GLN A 46 -17.50 -7.98 -20.16
N VAL A 47 -16.51 -7.09 -20.27
CA VAL A 47 -16.72 -5.65 -20.13
C VAL A 47 -16.23 -4.92 -21.38
N ASP A 48 -16.87 -3.80 -21.68
CA ASP A 48 -16.41 -2.91 -22.74
C ASP A 48 -15.09 -2.23 -22.36
N ALA A 49 -14.35 -1.77 -23.38
CA ALA A 49 -13.15 -1.00 -23.15
C ALA A 49 -13.45 0.26 -22.34
N ALA A 50 -12.68 0.50 -21.29
CA ALA A 50 -12.85 1.66 -20.43
C ALA A 50 -12.65 2.97 -21.23
N ALA A 51 -13.50 3.94 -20.98
CA ALA A 51 -13.33 5.28 -21.54
C ALA A 51 -12.08 5.95 -20.93
N ILE A 52 -11.15 6.35 -21.79
CA ILE A 52 -9.92 7.01 -21.37
C ILE A 52 -10.13 8.51 -21.30
N SER A 53 -10.08 9.12 -20.11
CA SER A 53 -10.09 10.57 -19.95
C SER A 53 -8.77 11.18 -20.39
N LYS A 54 -8.81 12.00 -21.44
CA LYS A 54 -7.64 12.75 -21.92
C LYS A 54 -7.10 13.71 -20.86
N GLU A 55 -7.99 14.31 -20.06
CA GLU A 55 -7.65 15.21 -18.96
C GLU A 55 -6.90 14.46 -17.84
N GLN A 56 -7.35 13.25 -17.50
CA GLN A 56 -6.68 12.42 -16.52
C GLN A 56 -5.28 12.03 -17.00
N VAL A 57 -5.14 11.60 -18.25
CA VAL A 57 -3.84 11.29 -18.85
C VAL A 57 -2.92 12.52 -18.85
N ALA A 58 -3.44 13.70 -19.19
CA ALA A 58 -2.65 14.94 -19.19
C ALA A 58 -2.18 15.32 -17.78
N ARG A 59 -3.05 15.20 -16.76
CA ARG A 59 -2.67 15.42 -15.35
C ARG A 59 -1.57 14.47 -14.89
N GLU A 60 -1.72 13.16 -15.18
CA GLU A 60 -0.71 12.18 -14.78
C GLU A 60 0.63 12.41 -15.50
N LYS A 61 0.62 12.74 -16.78
CA LYS A 61 1.85 13.13 -17.49
C LYS A 61 2.47 14.37 -16.86
N ALA A 62 1.68 15.39 -16.52
CA ALA A 62 2.19 16.59 -15.89
C ALA A 62 2.81 16.29 -14.52
N ARG A 63 2.20 15.41 -13.72
CA ARG A 63 2.73 14.97 -12.42
C ARG A 63 4.03 14.18 -12.58
N VAL A 64 4.05 13.17 -13.44
CA VAL A 64 5.20 12.28 -13.63
C VAL A 64 6.43 13.06 -14.14
N TYR A 65 6.22 13.94 -15.10
CA TYR A 65 7.32 14.69 -15.72
C TYR A 65 7.60 16.06 -15.08
N ALA A 66 6.98 16.35 -13.93
CA ALA A 66 7.17 17.65 -13.27
C ALA A 66 8.64 17.93 -12.91
N SER A 67 9.37 16.93 -12.42
CA SER A 67 10.75 17.08 -11.99
C SER A 67 11.74 17.25 -13.14
N ILE A 68 11.47 16.71 -14.33
CA ILE A 68 12.35 16.89 -15.53
C ILE A 68 12.27 18.31 -16.09
N LYS A 69 11.17 19.02 -15.86
CA LYS A 69 10.98 20.38 -16.37
C LYS A 69 11.79 21.44 -15.63
N ARG A 70 12.44 21.07 -14.51
CA ARG A 70 13.27 21.98 -13.72
C ARG A 70 14.73 21.84 -14.09
N SER A 71 15.45 22.96 -14.08
CA SER A 71 16.90 23.01 -14.33
C SER A 71 17.72 22.75 -13.05
N ASP A 72 17.10 23.01 -11.89
CA ASP A 72 17.71 22.86 -10.56
C ASP A 72 16.66 22.48 -9.52
N GLY A 73 17.10 22.18 -8.30
CA GLY A 73 16.22 21.87 -7.18
C GLY A 73 16.82 20.81 -6.25
N ILE A 74 15.94 20.06 -5.62
CA ILE A 74 16.30 18.99 -4.67
C ILE A 74 16.42 17.67 -5.42
N GLU A 75 17.54 16.97 -5.25
CA GLU A 75 17.69 15.62 -5.79
C GLU A 75 16.92 14.59 -4.93
N TRP A 76 16.51 13.50 -5.57
CA TRP A 76 15.82 12.41 -4.92
C TRP A 76 16.50 11.90 -3.63
N LYS A 77 17.84 11.85 -3.60
CA LYS A 77 18.62 11.42 -2.42
C LYS A 77 18.37 12.28 -1.18
N GLU A 78 18.18 13.59 -1.37
CA GLU A 78 17.86 14.50 -0.27
C GLU A 78 16.45 14.28 0.25
N LEU A 79 15.49 14.06 -0.65
CA LEU A 79 14.12 13.72 -0.28
C LEU A 79 14.08 12.39 0.46
N HIS A 80 14.72 11.36 -0.10
CA HIS A 80 14.84 10.03 0.50
C HIS A 80 15.40 10.08 1.91
N ALA A 81 16.53 10.76 2.09
CA ALA A 81 17.17 10.93 3.40
C ALA A 81 16.26 11.65 4.40
N GLY A 82 15.49 12.64 3.94
CA GLY A 82 14.52 13.35 4.77
C GLY A 82 13.41 12.44 5.29
N ILE A 83 12.81 11.65 4.38
CA ILE A 83 11.75 10.67 4.73
C ILE A 83 12.29 9.59 5.67
N ALA A 84 13.44 9.00 5.32
CA ALA A 84 14.06 7.94 6.13
C ALA A 84 14.36 8.43 7.56
N ARG A 85 14.88 9.66 7.69
CA ARG A 85 15.18 10.27 8.96
C ARG A 85 13.91 10.53 9.79
N ALA A 86 12.85 11.03 9.16
CA ALA A 86 11.56 11.23 9.83
C ALA A 86 11.01 9.90 10.36
N MET A 87 11.03 8.84 9.56
CA MET A 87 10.56 7.53 9.99
C MET A 87 11.42 6.93 11.10
N GLN A 88 12.74 7.05 11.01
CA GLN A 88 13.66 6.57 12.04
C GLN A 88 13.45 7.25 13.38
N PHE A 89 13.16 8.55 13.41
CA PHE A 89 12.95 9.29 14.67
C PHE A 89 11.55 9.11 15.23
N PHE A 90 10.54 9.15 14.39
CA PHE A 90 9.15 9.27 14.83
C PHE A 90 8.35 7.96 14.75
N CYS A 91 8.86 6.94 14.06
CA CYS A 91 8.24 5.62 13.94
C CYS A 91 9.22 4.48 14.20
N SER A 92 10.18 4.68 15.11
CA SER A 92 11.16 3.67 15.51
C SER A 92 10.54 2.57 16.37
N GLU A 93 11.35 1.75 17.02
CA GLU A 93 10.92 0.65 17.90
C GLU A 93 9.90 1.11 18.94
N TYR A 94 10.19 2.20 19.67
CA TYR A 94 9.30 2.77 20.69
C TYR A 94 8.49 3.92 20.13
N LYS A 95 7.17 3.80 20.19
CA LYS A 95 6.23 4.74 19.60
C LYS A 95 5.34 5.39 20.67
N THR A 96 5.02 6.65 20.48
CA THR A 96 3.97 7.36 21.22
C THR A 96 3.11 8.15 20.27
N GLU A 97 1.89 8.48 20.65
CA GLU A 97 1.00 9.33 19.86
C GLU A 97 1.64 10.66 19.51
N LEU A 98 2.33 11.28 20.48
CA LEU A 98 3.05 12.55 20.28
C LEU A 98 4.11 12.43 19.18
N LEU A 99 5.02 11.44 19.29
CA LEU A 99 6.09 11.26 18.31
C LEU A 99 5.55 10.99 16.91
N MET A 100 4.54 10.13 16.78
CA MET A 100 3.97 9.79 15.48
C MET A 100 3.23 10.97 14.84
N ASN A 101 2.56 11.82 15.62
CA ASN A 101 1.97 13.05 15.10
C ASN A 101 3.04 14.03 14.61
N MET A 102 4.14 14.21 15.37
CA MET A 102 5.30 14.99 14.90
C MET A 102 5.88 14.42 13.60
N GLY A 103 5.89 13.09 13.46
CA GLY A 103 6.28 12.41 12.23
C GLY A 103 5.39 12.76 11.05
N LEU A 104 4.07 12.72 11.24
CA LEU A 104 3.11 13.12 10.20
C LEU A 104 3.27 14.59 9.79
N ASP A 105 3.44 15.48 10.75
CA ASP A 105 3.69 16.91 10.47
C ASP A 105 4.98 17.10 9.67
N THR A 106 6.04 16.36 10.04
CA THR A 106 7.33 16.39 9.31
C THR A 106 7.17 15.87 7.88
N LEU A 107 6.48 14.74 7.67
CA LEU A 107 6.25 14.19 6.34
C LEU A 107 5.38 15.13 5.49
N LYS A 108 4.38 15.77 6.10
CA LYS A 108 3.57 16.78 5.45
C LYS A 108 4.39 18.00 5.03
N GLU A 109 5.29 18.47 5.88
CA GLU A 109 6.21 19.56 5.53
C GLU A 109 7.13 19.17 4.36
N ILE A 110 7.63 17.94 4.35
CA ILE A 110 8.42 17.41 3.23
C ILE A 110 7.59 17.42 1.95
N GLU A 111 6.35 16.93 1.99
CA GLU A 111 5.43 16.91 0.86
C GLU A 111 5.16 18.31 0.30
N GLU A 112 4.83 19.26 1.16
CA GLU A 112 4.44 20.62 0.76
C GLU A 112 5.62 21.48 0.31
N LYS A 113 6.79 21.34 0.96
CA LYS A 113 7.93 22.27 0.73
C LYS A 113 9.06 21.69 -0.11
N ARG A 114 9.25 20.34 -0.11
CA ARG A 114 10.37 19.69 -0.80
C ARG A 114 9.96 19.00 -2.09
N VAL A 115 8.86 18.27 -2.10
CA VAL A 115 8.36 17.60 -3.32
C VAL A 115 8.19 18.58 -4.50
N PRO A 116 7.65 19.79 -4.33
CA PRO A 116 7.56 20.75 -5.44
C PRO A 116 8.91 21.20 -6.00
N LYS A 117 10.01 20.97 -5.28
CA LYS A 117 11.38 21.34 -5.68
C LYS A 117 12.17 20.16 -6.25
N LEU A 118 11.58 18.97 -6.33
CA LEU A 118 12.24 17.81 -6.92
C LEU A 118 12.64 18.09 -8.37
N TYR A 119 13.88 17.74 -8.70
CA TYR A 119 14.38 17.87 -10.05
C TYR A 119 15.10 16.59 -10.50
N ALA A 120 15.02 16.28 -11.79
CA ALA A 120 15.63 15.09 -12.39
C ALA A 120 16.19 15.41 -13.78
N ILE A 121 17.50 15.22 -13.95
CA ILE A 121 18.20 15.54 -15.22
C ILE A 121 18.13 14.41 -16.25
N ASN A 122 17.68 13.22 -15.85
CA ASN A 122 17.61 12.07 -16.74
C ASN A 122 16.56 11.07 -16.27
N PRO A 123 16.19 10.08 -17.09
CA PRO A 123 15.16 9.08 -16.74
C PRO A 123 15.47 8.29 -15.47
N HIS A 124 16.73 7.98 -15.19
CA HIS A 124 17.11 7.25 -13.98
C HIS A 124 16.76 8.05 -12.71
N LYS A 125 17.16 9.33 -12.65
CA LYS A 125 16.80 10.20 -11.52
C LYS A 125 15.30 10.46 -11.44
N LEU A 126 14.58 10.48 -12.58
CA LEU A 126 13.12 10.58 -12.58
C LEU A 126 12.48 9.37 -11.89
N VAL A 127 12.91 8.15 -12.22
CA VAL A 127 12.36 6.93 -11.59
C VAL A 127 12.55 6.99 -10.08
N HIS A 128 13.76 7.29 -9.60
CA HIS A 128 14.02 7.42 -8.16
C HIS A 128 13.18 8.52 -7.48
N SER A 129 12.97 9.64 -8.17
CA SER A 129 12.07 10.68 -7.64
C SER A 129 10.63 10.19 -7.48
N LEU A 130 10.13 9.38 -8.43
CA LEU A 130 8.79 8.80 -8.36
C LEU A 130 8.69 7.69 -7.30
N GLU A 131 9.74 6.90 -7.12
CA GLU A 131 9.86 5.92 -6.02
C GLU A 131 9.77 6.61 -4.66
N ASP A 132 10.49 7.72 -4.47
CA ASP A 132 10.45 8.48 -3.22
C ASP A 132 9.08 9.10 -2.92
N LEU A 133 8.33 9.51 -3.94
CA LEU A 133 6.93 9.93 -3.75
C LEU A 133 6.06 8.76 -3.24
N SER A 134 6.30 7.55 -3.75
CA SER A 134 5.60 6.35 -3.27
C SER A 134 6.03 5.98 -1.85
N ILE A 135 7.32 6.12 -1.53
CA ILE A 135 7.86 5.89 -0.17
C ILE A 135 7.27 6.90 0.81
N LEU A 136 7.14 8.18 0.43
CA LEU A 136 6.49 9.22 1.25
C LEU A 136 5.04 8.85 1.58
N THR A 137 4.27 8.43 0.58
CA THR A 137 2.89 7.97 0.78
C THR A 137 2.83 6.77 1.72
N ASN A 138 3.70 5.78 1.54
CA ASN A 138 3.77 4.61 2.41
C ASN A 138 4.16 4.99 3.85
N ALA A 139 5.09 5.92 4.03
CA ALA A 139 5.49 6.43 5.35
C ALA A 139 4.29 7.07 6.09
N GLN A 140 3.50 7.88 5.39
CA GLN A 140 2.27 8.47 5.93
C GLN A 140 1.24 7.39 6.31
N ILE A 141 1.02 6.39 5.45
CA ILE A 141 0.12 5.25 5.73
C ILE A 141 0.57 4.49 6.97
N ILE A 142 1.87 4.20 7.10
CA ILE A 142 2.43 3.49 8.25
C ILE A 142 2.18 4.27 9.54
N LEU A 143 2.41 5.59 9.55
CA LEU A 143 2.17 6.43 10.72
C LEU A 143 0.68 6.47 11.09
N HIS A 144 -0.22 6.64 10.13
CA HIS A 144 -1.66 6.61 10.38
C HIS A 144 -2.13 5.26 10.93
N ALA A 145 -1.66 4.15 10.38
CA ALA A 145 -1.98 2.82 10.89
C ALA A 145 -1.40 2.62 12.30
N SER A 146 -0.17 3.09 12.54
CA SER A 146 0.49 2.99 13.84
C SER A 146 -0.20 3.83 14.92
N LEU A 147 -0.69 5.02 14.59
CA LEU A 147 -1.49 5.87 15.47
C LEU A 147 -2.82 5.22 15.84
N ALA A 148 -3.48 4.60 14.88
CA ALA A 148 -4.77 3.96 15.10
C ALA A 148 -4.66 2.71 15.97
N ARG A 149 -3.50 2.02 15.96
CA ARG A 149 -3.29 0.85 16.82
C ARG A 149 -2.95 1.29 18.26
N LYS A 150 -3.91 1.11 19.16
CA LYS A 150 -3.80 1.44 20.59
C LYS A 150 -3.44 0.21 21.44
N ALA A 151 -2.42 -0.53 21.02
CA ALA A 151 -1.88 -1.68 21.72
C ALA A 151 -0.46 -1.99 21.22
N SER A 152 0.36 -2.55 22.07
CA SER A 152 1.63 -3.15 21.69
C SER A 152 1.45 -4.57 21.16
N SER A 153 2.43 -5.09 20.41
CA SER A 153 2.38 -6.45 19.90
C SER A 153 3.78 -7.04 19.78
N ARG A 154 3.99 -8.16 20.44
CA ARG A 154 5.23 -8.94 20.28
C ARG A 154 5.31 -9.60 18.89
N ARG A 155 4.16 -10.02 18.36
CA ARG A 155 4.10 -10.69 17.05
C ARG A 155 4.46 -9.77 15.88
N LEU A 156 4.17 -8.46 16.03
CA LEU A 156 4.43 -7.45 15.01
C LEU A 156 5.72 -6.67 15.28
N ASP A 157 6.43 -6.95 16.36
CA ASP A 157 7.57 -6.14 16.85
C ASP A 157 7.19 -4.65 16.94
N PHE A 158 6.05 -4.40 17.58
CA PHE A 158 5.41 -3.09 17.63
C PHE A 158 5.18 -2.68 19.08
N GLN A 159 5.88 -1.64 19.54
CA GLN A 159 5.84 -1.18 20.91
C GLN A 159 5.28 0.24 21.02
N ARG A 160 4.16 0.37 21.73
CA ARG A 160 3.52 1.63 22.10
C ARG A 160 3.77 1.90 23.57
N LEU A 161 4.54 2.97 23.90
CA LEU A 161 4.79 3.33 25.30
C LEU A 161 3.53 3.87 25.99
N ASP A 162 2.64 4.48 25.23
CA ASP A 162 1.33 4.97 25.68
C ASP A 162 0.25 3.88 25.75
N TYR A 163 0.49 2.72 25.12
CA TYR A 163 -0.38 1.55 25.14
C TYR A 163 0.47 0.27 25.27
N PRO A 164 1.06 0.02 26.45
CA PRO A 164 2.07 -1.03 26.65
C PRO A 164 1.51 -2.46 26.68
N GLU A 165 0.19 -2.64 26.76
CA GLU A 165 -0.43 -3.96 26.78
C GLU A 165 -0.09 -4.75 25.52
N LEU A 166 0.40 -5.99 25.70
CA LEU A 166 0.90 -6.85 24.64
C LEU A 166 -0.19 -7.78 24.11
N ASP A 167 -0.42 -7.69 22.81
CA ASP A 167 -1.32 -8.59 22.06
C ASP A 167 -2.72 -8.78 22.70
N PRO A 168 -3.42 -7.71 23.15
CA PRO A 168 -4.76 -7.87 23.69
C PRO A 168 -5.71 -8.39 22.59
N PRO A 169 -6.64 -9.31 22.95
CA PRO A 169 -7.46 -10.03 21.98
C PRO A 169 -8.27 -9.15 21.02
N GLU A 170 -8.75 -8.00 21.49
CA GLU A 170 -9.52 -7.05 20.70
C GLU A 170 -8.69 -6.36 19.59
N TRP A 171 -7.37 -6.47 19.66
CA TRP A 171 -6.45 -5.98 18.62
C TRP A 171 -6.01 -7.06 17.62
N ASN A 172 -6.62 -8.23 17.66
CA ASN A 172 -6.45 -9.26 16.62
C ASN A 172 -7.31 -8.92 15.40
N LYS A 173 -6.96 -7.84 14.70
CA LYS A 173 -7.70 -7.29 13.57
C LYS A 173 -6.76 -6.59 12.59
N PHE A 174 -7.22 -6.42 11.36
CA PHE A 174 -6.56 -5.58 10.37
C PHE A 174 -6.99 -4.12 10.51
N LEU A 175 -6.05 -3.21 10.33
CA LEU A 175 -6.32 -1.80 10.13
C LEU A 175 -6.28 -1.50 8.63
N ILE A 176 -7.27 -0.75 8.15
CA ILE A 176 -7.39 -0.35 6.75
C ILE A 176 -7.28 1.16 6.69
N VAL A 177 -6.25 1.64 5.99
CA VAL A 177 -6.07 3.08 5.77
C VAL A 177 -6.53 3.42 4.35
N LYS A 178 -7.42 4.39 4.24
CA LYS A 178 -7.96 4.89 2.97
C LYS A 178 -7.86 6.40 2.90
N LEU A 179 -7.68 6.92 1.69
CA LEU A 179 -7.86 8.34 1.40
C LEU A 179 -9.24 8.53 0.78
N GLU A 180 -10.15 9.22 1.47
CA GLU A 180 -11.48 9.58 0.99
C GLU A 180 -11.69 11.07 1.14
N ASP A 181 -12.08 11.75 0.07
CA ASP A 181 -12.30 13.21 0.05
C ASP A 181 -11.11 14.00 0.62
N SER A 182 -9.90 13.62 0.23
CA SER A 182 -8.63 14.20 0.72
C SER A 182 -8.41 14.05 2.23
N LYS A 183 -9.15 13.19 2.91
CA LYS A 183 -8.99 12.87 4.34
C LYS A 183 -8.60 11.42 4.51
N VAL A 184 -7.63 11.20 5.39
CA VAL A 184 -7.25 9.84 5.78
C VAL A 184 -8.31 9.29 6.72
N LYS A 185 -8.88 8.14 6.36
CA LYS A 185 -9.79 7.35 7.21
C LYS A 185 -9.12 6.04 7.56
N VAL A 186 -9.22 5.66 8.82
CA VAL A 186 -8.77 4.35 9.30
C VAL A 186 -9.98 3.55 9.72
N GLY A 187 -10.14 2.38 9.13
CA GLY A 187 -11.16 1.39 9.47
C GLY A 187 -10.52 0.14 10.05
N GLU A 188 -11.36 -0.73 10.59
CA GLU A 188 -10.96 -2.00 11.18
C GLU A 188 -11.65 -3.15 10.45
N LYS A 189 -10.97 -4.30 10.37
CA LYS A 189 -11.56 -5.53 9.87
C LYS A 189 -11.10 -6.71 10.73
N PRO A 190 -12.03 -7.56 11.20
CA PRO A 190 -11.67 -8.79 11.90
C PRO A 190 -10.70 -9.65 11.09
N MET A 191 -9.85 -10.40 11.77
CA MET A 191 -8.99 -11.43 11.16
C MET A 191 -9.76 -12.75 10.98
N ASP A 192 -11.05 -12.67 10.73
CA ASP A 192 -11.85 -13.85 10.44
C ASP A 192 -11.67 -14.23 8.97
N PHE A 193 -11.34 -15.48 8.75
CA PHE A 193 -11.46 -16.05 7.41
C PHE A 193 -12.94 -16.07 7.04
N VAL A 194 -13.22 -15.73 5.79
CA VAL A 194 -14.58 -15.68 5.27
C VAL A 194 -15.18 -17.09 5.31
N GLY A 195 -15.98 -17.38 6.31
CA GLY A 195 -16.70 -18.65 6.46
C GLY A 195 -15.85 -19.85 6.89
N ASN A 196 -16.41 -21.03 6.76
CA ASN A 196 -15.77 -22.30 7.07
C ASN A 196 -14.67 -22.59 6.03
N PHE A 197 -13.45 -22.82 6.49
CA PHE A 197 -12.31 -23.10 5.61
C PHE A 197 -12.55 -24.30 4.68
N LYS A 198 -13.14 -25.38 5.21
CA LYS A 198 -13.43 -26.59 4.43
C LYS A 198 -14.46 -26.33 3.33
N GLU A 199 -15.55 -25.65 3.66
CA GLU A 199 -16.60 -25.30 2.69
C GLU A 199 -16.08 -24.38 1.60
N ASN A 200 -15.27 -23.39 1.98
CA ASN A 200 -14.62 -22.49 1.04
C ASN A 200 -13.63 -23.24 0.14
N TYR A 201 -12.83 -24.14 0.69
CA TYR A 201 -11.90 -24.96 -0.08
C TYR A 201 -12.67 -25.83 -1.10
N GLU A 202 -13.72 -26.52 -0.67
CA GLU A 202 -14.55 -27.35 -1.54
C GLU A 202 -15.25 -26.53 -2.64
N ALA A 203 -15.76 -25.35 -2.31
CA ALA A 203 -16.41 -24.45 -3.25
C ALA A 203 -15.46 -23.93 -4.34
N HIS A 204 -14.22 -23.56 -3.97
CA HIS A 204 -13.26 -22.94 -4.87
C HIS A 204 -12.29 -23.92 -5.51
N ASN A 205 -12.16 -25.15 -5.00
CA ASN A 205 -11.31 -26.17 -5.61
C ASN A 205 -11.81 -26.59 -7.00
N LYS A 206 -13.09 -26.36 -7.30
CA LYS A 206 -13.68 -26.59 -8.62
C LYS A 206 -13.06 -25.71 -9.72
N ASP A 207 -12.51 -24.58 -9.36
CA ASP A 207 -11.83 -23.67 -10.30
C ASP A 207 -10.56 -24.29 -10.90
N TYR A 208 -10.06 -25.36 -10.28
CA TYR A 208 -8.87 -26.11 -10.73
C TYR A 208 -9.22 -27.48 -11.32
N ALA A 209 -10.47 -27.95 -11.13
CA ALA A 209 -10.91 -29.20 -11.75
C ALA A 209 -10.92 -29.03 -13.29
N GLY A 210 -10.18 -29.87 -13.99
CA GLY A 210 -10.03 -29.81 -15.44
C GLY A 210 -8.82 -29.02 -15.97
N VAL A 211 -8.04 -28.36 -15.13
CA VAL A 211 -6.79 -27.68 -15.59
C VAL A 211 -5.65 -28.67 -15.78
N TYR A 212 -5.76 -29.87 -15.22
CA TYR A 212 -4.74 -30.92 -15.25
C TYR A 212 -5.14 -32.15 -16.11
N ASP A 213 -6.33 -32.13 -16.73
CA ASP A 213 -6.83 -33.22 -17.55
C ASP A 213 -6.55 -33.02 -19.07
N GLY A 214 -5.54 -32.21 -19.39
CA GLY A 214 -5.08 -31.92 -20.72
C GLY A 214 -3.61 -32.23 -20.96
#